data_cb0f94558b1f9d15a4cea9e509d412e2
#
_entry.id   cb0f94558b1f9d15a4cea9e509d412e2
#
_cell.length_a   1.000
_cell.length_b   1.000
_cell.length_c   1.000
_cell.angle_alpha   90.00
_cell.angle_beta   90.00
_cell.angle_gamma   90.00
#
_symmetry.space_group_name_H-M   'P 1'
#
loop_
_entity.id
_entity.type
_entity.pdbx_description
1 polymer ?
#
loop_
_entity_poly.entity_id
_entity_poly.type
_entity_poly.pdbx_seq_one_letter_code
_entity_poly.pdbx_strand_id
1 'polypeptide(L)'
;PTIYYPECDANYSGETDQSGRTHQVHQGYRNFERLYKVYKGPLEIPYERFAVSPVLYEYPDSPYKVVVTESNTYDYPALYMESNGYNSMRGKWANYPKETIDSDPSNPYYWYSNHLVVTRENYIAKTDGNRSFPWRVIIVSEDDKSLLNNELVYKLADPCRLTDTSWIQPGKSAWEWWHKAVLEGVDFPSGNKQLSLQLYKYYVDWASKNHIEYMTLDAGWSKDYIKELCSYAKEKNVKIIVWTWASCARENPSDWIAKMHSYGVSGAKIDFFERNDQIAMRWGKEFAERLAEKQMVAIFHGCPVPTGLHRTYPNILNYEAVRGAECNFWEKTLTPEYHTRFPFIRLLAGPADYTPGSMRSVTQDEFRPMDIDNTPPMSMGTRSHELSMFVIYDQWMAYLC
;
A
#
# COMPACT_ATOMS: atom_id res chain seq x y z
N PRO A 1 6.37 -16.95 -23.38
CA PRO A 1 6.76 -15.69 -22.74
C PRO A 1 7.37 -15.93 -21.38
N THR A 2 8.26 -15.03 -20.94
CA THR A 2 8.62 -14.91 -19.53
C THR A 2 7.52 -14.10 -18.84
N ILE A 3 6.99 -14.61 -17.73
CA ILE A 3 5.88 -14.00 -17.01
C ILE A 3 6.39 -13.53 -15.65
N TYR A 4 6.34 -12.23 -15.38
CA TYR A 4 6.60 -11.66 -14.07
C TYR A 4 5.27 -11.60 -13.31
N TYR A 5 5.17 -12.49 -12.34
CA TYR A 5 3.92 -12.89 -11.72
C TYR A 5 3.87 -12.44 -10.26
N PRO A 6 3.12 -11.36 -9.95
CA PRO A 6 2.89 -10.90 -8.57
C PRO A 6 1.95 -11.87 -7.86
N GLU A 7 2.49 -13.06 -7.54
CA GLU A 7 1.73 -14.20 -7.03
C GLU A 7 1.16 -13.92 -5.65
N CYS A 8 -0.14 -14.12 -5.52
CA CYS A 8 -0.85 -14.14 -4.25
C CYS A 8 -0.83 -15.55 -3.66
N ASP A 9 -0.89 -15.65 -2.33
CA ASP A 9 -1.05 -16.94 -1.67
C ASP A 9 -2.45 -17.49 -1.89
N ALA A 10 -2.58 -18.46 -2.79
CA ALA A 10 -3.82 -19.15 -3.03
C ALA A 10 -4.24 -20.03 -1.83
N ASN A 11 -3.30 -20.47 -1.04
CA ASN A 11 -3.47 -21.42 0.05
C ASN A 11 -3.20 -20.78 1.42
N TYR A 12 -3.77 -19.61 1.69
CA TYR A 12 -3.83 -19.18 3.07
C TYR A 12 -4.89 -20.05 3.79
N SER A 13 -4.47 -21.28 4.13
CA SER A 13 -5.22 -22.14 5.03
C SER A 13 -5.08 -21.56 6.44
N GLY A 14 -6.09 -20.79 6.85
CA GLY A 14 -6.30 -20.40 8.23
C GLY A 14 -5.11 -19.88 9.02
N GLU A 15 -5.16 -18.61 9.45
CA GLU A 15 -4.33 -18.16 10.59
C GLU A 15 -4.81 -18.90 11.84
N THR A 16 -3.90 -19.60 12.49
CA THR A 16 -4.15 -20.08 13.83
C THR A 16 -3.86 -18.91 14.80
N ASP A 17 -4.90 -18.42 15.45
CA ASP A 17 -4.74 -17.37 16.45
C ASP A 17 -3.97 -17.87 17.70
N GLN A 18 -3.60 -16.96 18.59
CA GLN A 18 -2.86 -17.31 19.81
C GLN A 18 -3.67 -18.24 20.76
N SER A 19 -4.97 -18.42 20.52
CA SER A 19 -5.81 -19.37 21.26
C SER A 19 -5.81 -20.77 20.64
N GLY A 20 -5.11 -20.96 19.50
CA GLY A 20 -5.06 -22.23 18.77
C GLY A 20 -6.27 -22.48 17.85
N ARG A 21 -7.15 -21.49 17.64
CA ARG A 21 -8.25 -21.59 16.68
C ARG A 21 -7.75 -21.31 15.27
N THR A 22 -7.92 -22.26 14.38
CA THR A 22 -7.68 -22.06 12.95
C THR A 22 -8.92 -21.43 12.32
N HIS A 23 -8.82 -20.18 11.93
CA HIS A 23 -9.83 -19.51 11.12
C HIS A 23 -9.61 -19.92 9.67
N GLN A 24 -10.48 -20.74 9.11
CA GLN A 24 -10.47 -21.02 7.67
C GLN A 24 -10.92 -19.75 6.95
N VAL A 25 -9.97 -19.01 6.49
CA VAL A 25 -10.22 -17.83 5.70
C VAL A 25 -10.01 -18.19 4.25
N HIS A 26 -11.03 -18.15 3.41
CA HIS A 26 -10.90 -18.33 1.97
C HIS A 26 -10.12 -17.15 1.36
N GLN A 27 -8.80 -17.26 1.37
CA GLN A 27 -7.92 -16.13 1.12
C GLN A 27 -6.89 -16.44 0.07
N GLY A 28 -6.98 -16.12 -0.97
CA GLY A 28 -6.01 -15.90 -1.99
C GLY A 28 -6.11 -14.48 -2.55
N TYR A 29 -7.19 -13.76 -2.23
CA TYR A 29 -7.50 -12.43 -2.78
C TYR A 29 -7.04 -11.33 -1.85
N ARG A 30 -5.75 -11.39 -1.47
CA ARG A 30 -5.08 -10.37 -0.65
C ARG A 30 -4.36 -9.34 -1.49
N ASN A 31 -3.92 -8.30 -0.83
CA ASN A 31 -3.03 -7.29 -1.38
C ASN A 31 -1.67 -7.87 -1.74
N PHE A 32 -0.96 -7.21 -2.63
CA PHE A 32 0.35 -7.64 -3.07
C PHE A 32 1.47 -6.89 -2.35
N GLU A 33 2.23 -7.61 -1.54
CA GLU A 33 3.41 -7.13 -0.82
C GLU A 33 4.52 -8.19 -0.87
N ARG A 34 4.74 -8.80 -2.04
CA ARG A 34 5.64 -9.93 -2.23
C ARG A 34 6.60 -9.71 -3.39
N LEU A 35 7.54 -10.63 -3.53
CA LEU A 35 8.43 -10.69 -4.69
C LEU A 35 7.68 -11.27 -5.90
N TYR A 36 8.10 -10.84 -7.08
CA TYR A 36 7.59 -11.40 -8.33
C TYR A 36 8.14 -12.80 -8.55
N LYS A 37 7.26 -13.77 -8.76
CA LYS A 37 7.62 -15.07 -9.33
C LYS A 37 7.90 -14.90 -10.81
N VAL A 38 8.83 -15.68 -11.35
CA VAL A 38 9.16 -15.64 -12.78
C VAL A 38 8.91 -17.02 -13.38
N TYR A 39 8.00 -17.10 -14.34
CA TYR A 39 7.63 -18.32 -15.05
C TYR A 39 7.95 -18.17 -16.52
N LYS A 40 8.40 -19.27 -17.20
CA LYS A 40 8.71 -19.28 -18.64
C LYS A 40 7.48 -19.51 -19.51
N GLY A 41 6.32 -19.69 -18.93
CA GLY A 41 5.05 -19.81 -19.62
C GLY A 41 3.90 -20.16 -18.71
N PRO A 42 2.65 -20.07 -19.20
CA PRO A 42 1.47 -20.33 -18.39
C PRO A 42 1.41 -21.75 -17.81
N LEU A 43 2.01 -22.74 -18.48
CA LEU A 43 2.03 -24.14 -18.02
C LEU A 43 2.94 -24.38 -16.81
N GLU A 44 3.90 -23.48 -16.55
CA GLU A 44 4.74 -23.56 -15.36
C GLU A 44 4.06 -23.00 -14.11
N ILE A 45 2.98 -22.23 -14.28
CA ILE A 45 2.23 -21.66 -13.15
C ILE A 45 1.42 -22.78 -12.52
N PRO A 46 1.64 -23.10 -11.22
CA PRO A 46 0.91 -24.15 -10.54
C PRO A 46 -0.60 -23.88 -10.55
N TYR A 47 -1.39 -24.95 -10.62
CA TYR A 47 -2.84 -24.85 -10.55
C TYR A 47 -3.30 -24.10 -9.29
N GLU A 48 -4.36 -23.32 -9.43
CA GLU A 48 -4.90 -22.44 -8.38
C GLU A 48 -3.99 -21.28 -7.92
N ARG A 49 -2.79 -21.13 -8.51
CA ARG A 49 -1.98 -19.93 -8.27
C ARG A 49 -2.48 -18.79 -9.15
N PHE A 50 -2.61 -17.63 -8.56
CA PHE A 50 -3.00 -16.41 -9.27
C PHE A 50 -2.21 -15.20 -8.80
N ALA A 51 -2.16 -14.19 -9.64
CA ALA A 51 -1.43 -12.95 -9.40
C ALA A 51 -2.36 -11.76 -9.48
N VAL A 52 -2.13 -10.75 -8.65
CA VAL A 52 -2.78 -9.46 -8.81
C VAL A 52 -2.25 -8.75 -10.06
N SER A 53 -3.08 -7.97 -10.74
CA SER A 53 -2.58 -7.11 -11.84
C SER A 53 -1.82 -5.88 -11.27
N PRO A 54 -0.81 -5.35 -11.97
CA PRO A 54 -0.32 -5.67 -13.33
C PRO A 54 0.52 -6.96 -13.42
N VAL A 55 0.40 -7.68 -14.54
CA VAL A 55 1.26 -8.82 -14.88
C VAL A 55 2.00 -8.52 -16.17
N LEU A 56 3.34 -8.63 -16.12
CA LEU A 56 4.23 -8.37 -17.27
C LEU A 56 4.60 -9.67 -17.98
N TYR A 57 4.54 -9.64 -19.31
CA TYR A 57 4.92 -10.70 -20.23
C TYR A 57 6.03 -10.20 -21.17
N GLU A 58 7.15 -10.93 -21.22
CA GLU A 58 8.24 -10.72 -22.16
C GLU A 58 8.35 -11.92 -23.12
N TYR A 59 8.60 -11.66 -24.38
CA TYR A 59 8.72 -12.68 -25.42
C TYR A 59 10.17 -12.76 -25.91
N PRO A 60 10.86 -13.91 -25.78
CA PRO A 60 12.29 -14.03 -26.10
C PRO A 60 12.65 -13.60 -27.53
N ASP A 61 11.73 -13.84 -28.48
CA ASP A 61 11.95 -13.59 -29.90
C ASP A 61 11.27 -12.28 -30.38
N SER A 62 10.91 -11.37 -29.47
CA SER A 62 10.23 -10.13 -29.78
C SER A 62 10.71 -8.99 -28.88
N PRO A 63 10.89 -7.79 -29.39
CA PRO A 63 11.18 -6.62 -28.56
C PRO A 63 9.97 -6.22 -27.70
N TYR A 64 8.77 -6.67 -28.06
CA TYR A 64 7.54 -6.25 -27.40
C TYR A 64 7.39 -6.86 -26.01
N LYS A 65 7.00 -5.99 -25.09
CA LYS A 65 6.55 -6.34 -23.75
C LYS A 65 5.05 -6.07 -23.63
N VAL A 66 4.35 -6.95 -22.94
CA VAL A 66 2.90 -6.84 -22.77
C VAL A 66 2.59 -6.81 -21.29
N VAL A 67 1.80 -5.84 -20.86
CA VAL A 67 1.28 -5.80 -19.48
C VAL A 67 -0.23 -5.90 -19.51
N VAL A 68 -0.77 -6.79 -18.70
CA VAL A 68 -2.21 -6.90 -18.46
C VAL A 68 -2.53 -6.28 -17.11
N THR A 69 -3.43 -5.30 -17.11
CA THR A 69 -3.87 -4.60 -15.92
C THR A 69 -5.31 -4.10 -16.07
N GLU A 70 -5.72 -3.18 -15.22
CA GLU A 70 -7.07 -2.60 -15.23
C GLU A 70 -7.05 -1.13 -14.83
N SER A 71 -8.16 -0.45 -15.07
CA SER A 71 -8.38 0.93 -14.61
C SER A 71 -9.84 1.15 -14.22
N ASN A 72 -10.07 2.17 -13.39
CA ASN A 72 -11.40 2.61 -12.95
C ASN A 72 -12.13 1.55 -12.08
N THR A 73 -11.39 0.83 -11.24
CA THR A 73 -11.91 -0.27 -10.42
C THR A 73 -12.11 0.18 -8.97
N TYR A 74 -13.21 0.80 -8.64
CA TYR A 74 -13.51 1.24 -7.25
C TYR A 74 -14.90 0.86 -6.74
N ASP A 75 -15.66 0.12 -7.49
CA ASP A 75 -16.92 -0.54 -7.07
C ASP A 75 -17.11 -1.83 -7.85
N TYR A 76 -16.04 -2.56 -7.98
CA TYR A 76 -15.96 -3.85 -8.64
C TYR A 76 -14.71 -4.58 -8.10
N PRO A 77 -14.68 -5.93 -8.05
CA PRO A 77 -13.51 -6.62 -7.58
C PRO A 77 -12.31 -6.43 -8.50
N ALA A 78 -11.11 -6.35 -7.93
CA ALA A 78 -9.86 -6.20 -8.67
C ALA A 78 -9.55 -7.41 -9.54
N LEU A 79 -8.84 -7.16 -10.65
CA LEU A 79 -8.40 -8.18 -11.59
C LEU A 79 -7.21 -8.97 -11.05
N TYR A 80 -7.36 -10.29 -11.04
CA TYR A 80 -6.27 -11.24 -10.92
C TYR A 80 -6.09 -12.00 -12.22
N MET A 81 -4.90 -12.55 -12.43
CA MET A 81 -4.56 -13.41 -13.55
C MET A 81 -4.21 -14.81 -13.05
N GLU A 82 -4.72 -15.85 -13.70
CA GLU A 82 -4.34 -17.23 -13.44
C GLU A 82 -4.09 -18.00 -14.74
N SER A 83 -3.33 -19.09 -14.67
CA SER A 83 -3.22 -20.02 -15.78
C SER A 83 -4.54 -20.79 -15.95
N ASN A 84 -4.97 -20.98 -17.19
CA ASN A 84 -6.13 -21.81 -17.47
C ASN A 84 -5.79 -23.30 -17.63
N GLY A 85 -4.50 -23.67 -17.44
CA GLY A 85 -4.02 -25.04 -17.64
C GLY A 85 -3.77 -25.43 -19.11
N TYR A 86 -4.09 -24.57 -20.09
CA TYR A 86 -3.97 -24.84 -21.53
C TYR A 86 -3.01 -23.83 -22.24
N ASN A 87 -1.89 -23.53 -21.61
CA ASN A 87 -0.89 -22.59 -22.15
C ASN A 87 -1.43 -21.18 -22.41
N SER A 88 -2.42 -20.74 -21.68
CA SER A 88 -2.93 -19.37 -21.70
C SER A 88 -3.31 -18.87 -20.32
N MET A 89 -3.51 -17.56 -20.23
CA MET A 89 -3.91 -16.89 -19.00
C MET A 89 -5.36 -16.45 -19.09
N ARG A 90 -6.04 -16.41 -17.96
CA ARG A 90 -7.40 -15.87 -17.85
C ARG A 90 -7.51 -14.91 -16.66
N GLY A 91 -8.50 -14.02 -16.72
CA GLY A 91 -8.88 -13.17 -15.60
C GLY A 91 -9.61 -13.96 -14.50
N LYS A 92 -9.38 -13.56 -13.26
CA LYS A 92 -10.04 -14.08 -12.07
C LYS A 92 -10.39 -12.93 -11.14
N TRP A 93 -11.45 -13.09 -10.38
CA TRP A 93 -11.93 -12.08 -9.43
C TRP A 93 -12.37 -12.73 -8.13
N ALA A 94 -12.20 -12.00 -7.03
CA ALA A 94 -12.76 -12.42 -5.76
C ALA A 94 -14.29 -12.39 -5.82
N ASN A 95 -14.93 -13.46 -5.41
CA ASN A 95 -16.37 -13.48 -5.23
C ASN A 95 -16.81 -12.50 -4.13
N TYR A 96 -18.04 -12.02 -4.22
CA TYR A 96 -18.62 -11.10 -3.25
C TYR A 96 -18.60 -11.72 -1.84
N PRO A 97 -18.20 -10.96 -0.79
CA PRO A 97 -18.17 -11.49 0.57
C PRO A 97 -19.60 -11.78 1.07
N LYS A 98 -19.77 -12.94 1.71
CA LYS A 98 -21.00 -13.35 2.36
C LYS A 98 -20.91 -13.19 3.88
N GLU A 99 -19.86 -13.74 4.46
CA GLU A 99 -19.59 -13.67 5.89
C GLU A 99 -18.18 -13.16 6.12
N THR A 100 -18.00 -12.34 7.12
CA THR A 100 -16.71 -11.80 7.55
C THR A 100 -16.47 -12.09 9.04
N ILE A 101 -15.25 -11.98 9.51
CA ILE A 101 -14.90 -12.20 10.93
C ILE A 101 -15.57 -11.16 11.84
N ASP A 102 -16.06 -10.05 11.31
CA ASP A 102 -16.82 -9.02 12.03
C ASP A 102 -18.02 -9.58 12.81
N SER A 103 -18.51 -10.75 12.42
CA SER A 103 -19.63 -11.43 13.11
C SER A 103 -19.23 -12.06 14.44
N ASP A 104 -17.94 -12.10 14.81
CA ASP A 104 -17.47 -12.67 16.07
C ASP A 104 -16.65 -11.67 16.90
N PRO A 105 -17.29 -10.78 17.68
CA PRO A 105 -16.60 -9.84 18.57
C PRO A 105 -15.76 -10.50 19.67
N SER A 106 -15.94 -11.80 19.92
CA SER A 106 -15.15 -12.53 20.90
C SER A 106 -13.78 -12.96 20.38
N ASN A 107 -13.54 -12.81 19.08
CA ASN A 107 -12.24 -13.07 18.47
C ASN A 107 -11.19 -12.07 19.01
N PRO A 108 -10.08 -12.52 19.64
CA PRO A 108 -9.05 -11.63 20.17
C PRO A 108 -8.37 -10.77 19.10
N TYR A 109 -8.48 -11.15 17.81
CA TYR A 109 -8.02 -10.36 16.67
C TYR A 109 -9.14 -9.63 15.94
N TYR A 110 -10.30 -9.49 16.55
CA TYR A 110 -11.46 -8.80 15.99
C TYR A 110 -11.09 -7.40 15.42
N TRP A 111 -10.26 -6.67 16.13
CA TRP A 111 -9.78 -5.35 15.74
C TRP A 111 -8.87 -5.33 14.51
N TYR A 112 -8.15 -6.42 14.24
CA TYR A 112 -7.21 -6.55 13.11
C TYR A 112 -7.85 -7.29 11.93
N SER A 113 -8.45 -8.43 12.20
CA SER A 113 -8.93 -9.37 11.17
C SER A 113 -10.44 -9.38 11.00
N ASN A 114 -11.16 -8.45 11.67
CA ASN A 114 -12.62 -8.40 11.66
C ASN A 114 -13.23 -8.21 10.26
N HIS A 115 -12.48 -7.72 9.29
CA HIS A 115 -12.93 -7.52 7.91
C HIS A 115 -12.54 -8.65 6.96
N LEU A 116 -11.83 -9.67 7.44
CA LEU A 116 -11.47 -10.83 6.62
C LEU A 116 -12.71 -11.65 6.26
N VAL A 117 -12.74 -12.17 5.03
CA VAL A 117 -13.89 -12.92 4.49
C VAL A 117 -13.78 -14.37 4.88
N VAL A 118 -14.81 -14.89 5.55
CA VAL A 118 -14.93 -16.32 5.94
C VAL A 118 -15.56 -17.12 4.83
N THR A 119 -16.66 -16.63 4.27
CA THR A 119 -17.36 -17.27 3.15
C THR A 119 -17.71 -16.25 2.07
N ARG A 120 -17.85 -16.71 0.82
CA ARG A 120 -18.16 -15.89 -0.33
C ARG A 120 -19.40 -16.39 -1.05
N GLU A 121 -20.09 -15.46 -1.72
CA GLU A 121 -21.20 -15.74 -2.60
C GLU A 121 -20.73 -16.41 -3.92
N ASN A 122 -21.66 -16.87 -4.74
CA ASN A 122 -21.36 -17.47 -6.04
C ASN A 122 -21.31 -16.45 -7.20
N TYR A 123 -21.27 -15.16 -6.88
CA TYR A 123 -21.12 -14.06 -7.83
C TYR A 123 -20.04 -13.09 -7.36
N ILE A 124 -19.47 -12.31 -8.28
CA ILE A 124 -18.32 -11.44 -7.99
C ILE A 124 -18.73 -10.02 -7.54
N ALA A 125 -19.90 -9.54 -7.96
CA ALA A 125 -20.35 -8.18 -7.64
C ALA A 125 -21.88 -8.08 -7.63
N LYS A 126 -22.38 -7.12 -6.83
CA LYS A 126 -23.77 -6.60 -6.89
C LYS A 126 -23.72 -5.21 -7.51
N THR A 127 -24.43 -5.03 -8.61
CA THR A 127 -24.42 -3.77 -9.35
C THR A 127 -25.82 -3.42 -9.82
N ASP A 128 -26.06 -2.11 -10.01
CA ASP A 128 -27.22 -1.67 -10.76
C ASP A 128 -27.10 -2.07 -12.23
N GLY A 129 -28.19 -2.31 -12.90
CA GLY A 129 -28.20 -2.75 -14.30
C GLY A 129 -27.62 -1.74 -15.29
N ASN A 130 -27.58 -0.46 -14.91
CA ASN A 130 -27.05 0.63 -15.72
C ASN A 130 -25.79 1.24 -15.06
N ARG A 131 -24.61 0.80 -15.47
CA ARG A 131 -23.33 1.31 -14.98
C ARG A 131 -22.20 1.13 -16.00
N SER A 132 -21.12 1.89 -15.84
CA SER A 132 -19.83 1.61 -16.50
C SER A 132 -19.06 0.56 -15.72
N PHE A 133 -18.40 -0.35 -16.42
CA PHE A 133 -17.52 -1.35 -15.85
C PHE A 133 -16.05 -0.91 -15.91
N PRO A 134 -15.17 -1.47 -15.06
CA PRO A 134 -13.74 -1.21 -15.13
C PRO A 134 -13.13 -1.54 -16.49
N TRP A 135 -12.14 -0.77 -16.90
CA TRP A 135 -11.36 -1.06 -18.08
C TRP A 135 -10.45 -2.28 -17.85
N ARG A 136 -10.37 -3.15 -18.83
CA ARG A 136 -9.32 -4.16 -18.93
C ARG A 136 -8.27 -3.62 -19.88
N VAL A 137 -7.05 -3.44 -19.37
CA VAL A 137 -6.00 -2.69 -20.07
C VAL A 137 -4.90 -3.64 -20.51
N ILE A 138 -4.56 -3.60 -21.77
CA ILE A 138 -3.40 -4.30 -22.34
C ILE A 138 -2.45 -3.23 -22.85
N ILE A 139 -1.29 -3.12 -22.21
CA ILE A 139 -0.20 -2.23 -22.60
C ILE A 139 0.77 -3.03 -23.45
N VAL A 140 1.09 -2.54 -24.65
CA VAL A 140 2.12 -3.11 -25.51
C VAL A 140 3.20 -2.07 -25.69
N SER A 141 4.45 -2.42 -25.37
CA SER A 141 5.59 -1.53 -25.45
C SER A 141 6.75 -2.18 -26.20
N GLU A 142 7.45 -1.41 -27.01
CA GLU A 142 8.63 -1.86 -27.76
C GLU A 142 9.92 -1.80 -26.92
N ASP A 143 9.91 -1.03 -25.82
CA ASP A 143 11.08 -0.84 -24.96
C ASP A 143 10.68 -0.55 -23.51
N ASP A 144 11.64 -0.67 -22.59
CA ASP A 144 11.43 -0.46 -21.15
C ASP A 144 11.10 0.99 -20.81
N LYS A 145 11.71 1.95 -21.51
CA LYS A 145 11.49 3.37 -21.25
C LYS A 145 10.04 3.77 -21.57
N SER A 146 9.53 3.35 -22.72
CA SER A 146 8.14 3.61 -23.11
C SER A 146 7.16 2.88 -22.20
N LEU A 147 7.53 1.71 -21.69
CA LEU A 147 6.73 0.97 -20.72
C LEU A 147 6.62 1.76 -19.42
N LEU A 148 7.75 2.16 -18.81
CA LEU A 148 7.78 2.88 -17.55
C LEU A 148 7.02 4.21 -17.59
N ASN A 149 7.04 4.89 -18.72
CA ASN A 149 6.34 6.17 -18.93
C ASN A 149 4.86 6.01 -19.35
N ASN A 150 4.30 4.80 -19.26
CA ASN A 150 2.94 4.56 -19.68
C ASN A 150 1.94 4.99 -18.59
N GLU A 151 1.00 5.85 -18.97
CA GLU A 151 -0.02 6.42 -18.07
C GLU A 151 -1.45 5.94 -18.40
N LEU A 152 -1.62 4.82 -19.10
CA LEU A 152 -2.95 4.37 -19.53
C LEU A 152 -3.89 4.12 -18.35
N VAL A 153 -3.42 3.53 -17.25
CA VAL A 153 -4.23 3.31 -16.07
C VAL A 153 -4.79 4.63 -15.54
N TYR A 154 -3.93 5.64 -15.42
CA TYR A 154 -4.33 6.98 -14.98
C TYR A 154 -5.29 7.64 -15.99
N LYS A 155 -4.97 7.62 -17.28
CA LYS A 155 -5.76 8.29 -18.34
C LYS A 155 -7.15 7.69 -18.54
N LEU A 156 -7.34 6.41 -18.29
CA LEU A 156 -8.61 5.72 -18.43
C LEU A 156 -9.50 5.82 -17.19
N ALA A 157 -8.97 6.24 -16.05
CA ALA A 157 -9.76 6.49 -14.86
C ALA A 157 -10.68 7.71 -15.01
N ASP A 158 -11.71 7.77 -14.18
CA ASP A 158 -12.63 8.92 -14.15
C ASP A 158 -11.87 10.23 -13.87
N PRO A 159 -12.32 11.35 -14.44
CA PRO A 159 -11.71 12.66 -14.17
C PRO A 159 -11.86 13.05 -12.70
N CYS A 160 -11.07 14.04 -12.28
CA CYS A 160 -11.12 14.61 -10.94
C CYS A 160 -12.55 15.06 -10.59
N ARG A 161 -13.01 14.66 -9.41
CA ARG A 161 -14.33 15.04 -8.85
C ARG A 161 -14.26 16.18 -7.84
N LEU A 162 -13.07 16.59 -7.44
CA LEU A 162 -12.90 17.70 -6.52
C LEU A 162 -12.97 19.02 -7.27
N THR A 163 -13.75 19.96 -6.74
CA THR A 163 -13.90 21.31 -7.30
C THR A 163 -12.71 22.21 -6.97
N ASP A 164 -12.04 21.94 -5.85
CA ASP A 164 -10.84 22.63 -5.41
C ASP A 164 -9.78 21.61 -5.02
N THR A 165 -8.60 21.68 -5.63
CA THR A 165 -7.42 20.84 -5.37
C THR A 165 -6.25 21.65 -4.82
N SER A 166 -6.39 22.96 -4.64
CA SER A 166 -5.30 23.88 -4.24
C SER A 166 -4.73 23.57 -2.85
N TRP A 167 -5.50 22.92 -1.99
CA TRP A 167 -5.09 22.51 -0.65
C TRP A 167 -4.25 21.22 -0.64
N ILE A 168 -4.29 20.45 -1.72
CA ILE A 168 -3.54 19.19 -1.84
C ILE A 168 -2.08 19.52 -2.11
N GLN A 169 -1.22 19.08 -1.21
CA GLN A 169 0.20 19.32 -1.31
C GLN A 169 0.95 17.99 -1.28
N PRO A 170 1.52 17.54 -2.39
CA PRO A 170 2.54 16.49 -2.39
C PRO A 170 3.76 16.90 -1.57
N GLY A 171 4.51 15.94 -1.04
CA GLY A 171 5.68 16.31 -0.25
C GLY A 171 6.39 15.14 0.40
N LYS A 172 7.21 15.47 1.38
CA LYS A 172 7.97 14.52 2.18
C LYS A 172 7.36 14.42 3.58
N SER A 173 7.45 13.26 4.18
CA SER A 173 7.02 13.04 5.56
C SER A 173 8.14 12.44 6.39
N ALA A 174 8.40 13.00 7.56
CA ALA A 174 9.12 12.30 8.59
C ALA A 174 8.25 11.11 9.07
N TRP A 175 8.89 10.00 9.44
CA TRP A 175 8.19 8.77 9.79
C TRP A 175 9.04 7.92 10.74
N GLU A 176 8.49 7.58 11.92
CA GLU A 176 9.24 6.94 12.99
C GLU A 176 9.29 5.42 12.90
N TRP A 177 8.40 4.81 12.11
CA TRP A 177 8.25 3.35 12.05
C TRP A 177 9.52 2.64 11.56
N TRP A 178 10.14 3.16 10.51
CA TRP A 178 11.27 2.54 9.83
C TRP A 178 12.48 2.24 10.73
N HIS A 179 12.69 3.01 11.78
CA HIS A 179 13.78 2.80 12.76
C HIS A 179 13.25 2.61 14.19
N LYS A 180 11.98 2.15 14.31
CA LYS A 180 11.30 1.87 15.58
C LYS A 180 11.29 3.05 16.55
N ALA A 181 11.26 4.26 16.04
CA ALA A 181 11.31 5.51 16.83
C ALA A 181 12.52 5.61 17.77
N VAL A 182 13.61 4.91 17.50
CA VAL A 182 14.85 5.00 18.29
C VAL A 182 15.64 6.20 17.82
N LEU A 183 15.91 7.13 18.76
CA LEU A 183 16.70 8.33 18.52
C LEU A 183 18.01 8.24 19.26
N GLU A 184 19.11 8.54 18.58
CA GLU A 184 20.44 8.62 19.18
C GLU A 184 20.73 10.05 19.67
N GLY A 185 21.40 10.20 20.82
CA GLY A 185 21.86 11.49 21.33
C GLY A 185 20.77 12.38 21.92
N VAL A 186 19.59 11.84 22.23
CA VAL A 186 18.52 12.53 22.97
C VAL A 186 18.57 12.21 24.45
N ASP A 187 18.06 13.12 25.29
CA ASP A 187 18.03 13.02 26.75
C ASP A 187 16.67 12.55 27.29
N PHE A 188 15.82 12.02 26.43
CA PHE A 188 14.50 11.48 26.78
C PHE A 188 14.31 10.06 26.20
N PRO A 189 13.38 9.26 26.77
CA PRO A 189 13.10 7.92 26.27
C PRO A 189 12.59 7.94 24.82
N SER A 190 13.18 7.08 23.96
CA SER A 190 12.77 6.92 22.58
C SER A 190 12.61 5.44 22.24
N GLY A 191 11.89 5.13 21.14
CA GLY A 191 11.58 3.78 20.72
C GLY A 191 10.07 3.53 20.62
N ASN A 192 9.68 2.47 19.90
CA ASN A 192 8.27 2.14 19.64
C ASN A 192 7.41 1.84 20.89
N LYS A 193 8.04 1.57 22.03
CA LYS A 193 7.38 1.42 23.35
C LYS A 193 7.38 2.70 24.17
N GLN A 194 7.96 3.78 23.65
CA GLN A 194 8.17 5.05 24.33
C GLN A 194 7.59 6.23 23.51
N LEU A 195 6.55 5.93 22.71
CA LEU A 195 5.87 6.96 21.91
C LEU A 195 5.25 8.02 22.85
N SER A 196 5.65 9.26 22.67
CA SER A 196 5.26 10.35 23.55
C SER A 196 5.14 11.67 22.80
N LEU A 197 4.47 12.65 23.38
CA LEU A 197 4.40 14.00 22.83
C LEU A 197 5.79 14.61 22.63
N GLN A 198 6.74 14.38 23.57
CA GLN A 198 8.10 14.89 23.48
C GLN A 198 8.83 14.30 22.27
N LEU A 199 8.72 12.99 22.06
CA LEU A 199 9.30 12.30 20.91
C LEU A 199 8.75 12.87 19.60
N TYR A 200 7.44 13.02 19.47
CA TYR A 200 6.85 13.55 18.25
C TYR A 200 7.13 15.04 18.03
N LYS A 201 7.26 15.85 19.09
CA LYS A 201 7.75 17.23 18.95
C LYS A 201 9.16 17.28 18.38
N TYR A 202 10.03 16.36 18.78
CA TYR A 202 11.38 16.24 18.20
C TYR A 202 11.33 15.97 16.68
N TYR A 203 10.47 15.02 16.23
CA TYR A 203 10.28 14.76 14.80
C TYR A 203 9.72 15.97 14.05
N VAL A 204 8.77 16.68 14.64
CA VAL A 204 8.21 17.91 14.07
C VAL A 204 9.29 19.00 13.94
N ASP A 205 10.14 19.19 14.94
CA ASP A 205 11.24 20.15 14.88
C ASP A 205 12.27 19.76 13.81
N TRP A 206 12.59 18.47 13.72
CA TRP A 206 13.48 17.95 12.69
C TRP A 206 12.87 18.14 11.27
N ALA A 207 11.60 17.82 11.10
CA ALA A 207 10.88 18.02 9.85
C ALA A 207 10.87 19.50 9.43
N SER A 208 10.53 20.41 10.34
CA SER A 208 10.51 21.85 10.11
C SER A 208 11.90 22.37 9.70
N LYS A 209 12.95 21.96 10.43
CA LYS A 209 14.33 22.37 10.16
C LYS A 209 14.83 21.90 8.78
N ASN A 210 14.35 20.76 8.30
CA ASN A 210 14.75 20.15 7.04
C ASN A 210 13.77 20.41 5.89
N HIS A 211 12.81 21.31 6.05
CA HIS A 211 11.79 21.63 5.04
C HIS A 211 11.02 20.40 4.57
N ILE A 212 10.58 19.59 5.53
CA ILE A 212 9.74 18.41 5.33
C ILE A 212 8.32 18.80 5.70
N GLU A 213 7.38 18.56 4.79
CA GLU A 213 6.02 19.09 4.86
C GLU A 213 5.14 18.38 5.90
N TYR A 214 5.45 17.10 6.19
CA TYR A 214 4.61 16.24 7.02
C TYR A 214 5.39 15.51 8.10
N MET A 215 4.68 15.15 9.16
CA MET A 215 5.06 14.09 10.10
C MET A 215 3.93 13.06 10.14
N THR A 216 4.22 11.81 9.80
CA THR A 216 3.28 10.71 9.89
C THR A 216 3.53 9.93 11.17
N LEU A 217 2.52 9.86 12.02
CA LEU A 217 2.50 9.04 13.22
C LEU A 217 1.97 7.64 12.86
N ASP A 218 2.83 6.64 12.98
CA ASP A 218 2.46 5.26 12.69
C ASP A 218 1.76 4.57 13.88
N ALA A 219 1.56 3.27 13.83
CA ALA A 219 0.84 2.49 14.85
C ALA A 219 1.35 2.75 16.27
N GLY A 220 0.44 2.97 17.20
CA GLY A 220 0.75 3.20 18.62
C GLY A 220 0.65 4.65 19.10
N TRP A 221 0.38 5.61 18.22
CA TRP A 221 0.13 6.98 18.64
C TRP A 221 -1.10 7.09 19.55
N SER A 222 -1.14 8.12 20.44
CA SER A 222 -2.22 8.31 21.40
C SER A 222 -3.09 9.54 21.10
N LYS A 223 -4.39 9.40 21.38
CA LYS A 223 -5.35 10.50 21.34
C LYS A 223 -5.08 11.58 22.39
N ASP A 224 -4.34 11.24 23.45
CA ASP A 224 -4.13 12.12 24.59
C ASP A 224 -3.30 13.36 24.24
N TYR A 225 -2.38 13.22 23.30
CA TYR A 225 -1.49 14.32 22.90
C TYR A 225 -1.70 14.83 21.46
N ILE A 226 -2.54 14.16 20.65
CA ILE A 226 -2.61 14.50 19.22
C ILE A 226 -3.03 15.95 18.95
N LYS A 227 -3.98 16.48 19.71
CA LYS A 227 -4.44 17.86 19.55
C LYS A 227 -3.34 18.88 19.85
N GLU A 228 -2.59 18.65 20.93
CA GLU A 228 -1.45 19.50 21.28
C GLU A 228 -0.34 19.40 20.23
N LEU A 229 -0.04 18.18 19.77
CA LEU A 229 0.95 17.96 18.73
C LEU A 229 0.57 18.66 17.40
N CYS A 230 -0.69 18.57 16.98
CA CYS A 230 -1.17 19.27 15.77
C CYS A 230 -1.03 20.80 15.89
N SER A 231 -1.34 21.34 17.06
CA SER A 231 -1.15 22.79 17.32
C SER A 231 0.31 23.18 17.24
N TYR A 232 1.19 22.41 17.86
CA TYR A 232 2.65 22.62 17.82
C TYR A 232 3.21 22.49 16.39
N ALA A 233 2.81 21.47 15.65
CA ALA A 233 3.24 21.24 14.28
C ALA A 233 2.80 22.38 13.33
N LYS A 234 1.60 22.90 13.52
CA LYS A 234 1.10 24.04 12.76
C LYS A 234 1.97 25.29 12.92
N GLU A 235 2.46 25.58 14.14
CA GLU A 235 3.39 26.69 14.40
C GLU A 235 4.74 26.51 13.71
N LYS A 236 5.10 25.28 13.40
CA LYS A 236 6.33 24.88 12.71
C LYS A 236 6.17 24.66 11.21
N ASN A 237 4.97 24.92 10.65
CA ASN A 237 4.61 24.64 9.26
C ASN A 237 4.74 23.15 8.86
N VAL A 238 4.51 22.23 9.79
CA VAL A 238 4.47 20.79 9.56
C VAL A 238 3.05 20.30 9.72
N LYS A 239 2.60 19.46 8.80
CA LYS A 239 1.27 18.84 8.82
C LYS A 239 1.34 17.45 9.43
N ILE A 240 0.34 17.08 10.24
CA ILE A 240 0.28 15.77 10.89
C ILE A 240 -0.60 14.82 10.10
N ILE A 241 -0.07 13.62 9.81
CA ILE A 241 -0.80 12.47 9.29
C ILE A 241 -0.83 11.40 10.39
N VAL A 242 -1.95 10.70 10.55
CA VAL A 242 -2.08 9.63 11.53
C VAL A 242 -2.41 8.30 10.86
N TRP A 243 -1.78 7.26 11.34
CA TRP A 243 -2.07 5.89 10.93
C TRP A 243 -3.36 5.36 11.59
N THR A 244 -4.09 4.52 10.86
CA THR A 244 -5.25 3.78 11.38
C THR A 244 -5.49 2.50 10.60
N TRP A 245 -6.15 1.54 11.22
CA TRP A 245 -6.68 0.35 10.56
C TRP A 245 -7.86 0.71 9.66
N ALA A 246 -7.92 0.12 8.46
CA ALA A 246 -9.10 0.26 7.60
C ALA A 246 -10.37 -0.26 8.30
N SER A 247 -10.26 -1.33 9.08
CA SER A 247 -11.35 -1.87 9.88
C SER A 247 -11.91 -0.85 10.90
N CYS A 248 -11.06 -0.10 11.59
CA CYS A 248 -11.48 0.91 12.56
C CYS A 248 -12.11 2.13 11.89
N ALA A 249 -11.56 2.56 10.77
CA ALA A 249 -12.04 3.75 10.08
C ALA A 249 -13.36 3.50 9.31
N ARG A 250 -13.58 2.27 8.80
CA ARG A 250 -14.74 1.92 7.97
C ARG A 250 -16.08 1.80 8.72
N GLU A 251 -16.07 1.56 10.02
CA GLU A 251 -17.30 1.41 10.82
C GLU A 251 -18.13 2.70 10.77
N ASN A 252 -17.48 3.83 10.96
CA ASN A 252 -18.06 5.14 10.75
C ASN A 252 -16.98 6.10 10.24
N PRO A 253 -16.64 6.04 8.94
CA PRO A 253 -15.53 6.82 8.40
C PRO A 253 -15.74 8.32 8.56
N SER A 254 -16.98 8.80 8.44
CA SER A 254 -17.29 10.22 8.58
C SER A 254 -17.01 10.74 9.98
N ASP A 255 -17.42 10.02 11.03
CA ASP A 255 -17.22 10.41 12.43
C ASP A 255 -15.75 10.34 12.82
N TRP A 256 -15.05 9.28 12.40
CA TRP A 256 -13.61 9.15 12.65
C TRP A 256 -12.84 10.30 11.99
N ILE A 257 -13.09 10.57 10.71
CA ILE A 257 -12.44 11.63 9.94
C ILE A 257 -12.78 13.02 10.54
N ALA A 258 -14.05 13.27 10.86
CA ALA A 258 -14.46 14.52 11.49
C ALA A 258 -13.76 14.75 12.84
N LYS A 259 -13.58 13.69 13.63
CA LYS A 259 -12.87 13.74 14.89
C LYS A 259 -11.37 14.04 14.69
N MET A 260 -10.70 13.35 13.75
CA MET A 260 -9.29 13.64 13.44
C MET A 260 -9.10 15.06 12.92
N HIS A 261 -9.94 15.50 12.02
CA HIS A 261 -9.95 16.88 11.54
C HIS A 261 -10.11 17.89 12.69
N SER A 262 -10.99 17.62 13.65
CA SER A 262 -11.20 18.50 14.83
C SER A 262 -9.96 18.63 15.72
N TYR A 263 -9.05 17.70 15.66
CA TYR A 263 -7.75 17.76 16.36
C TYR A 263 -6.68 18.50 15.56
N GLY A 264 -6.94 18.82 14.29
CA GLY A 264 -5.98 19.48 13.40
C GLY A 264 -5.14 18.50 12.55
N VAL A 265 -5.52 17.22 12.50
CA VAL A 265 -4.90 16.22 11.63
C VAL A 265 -5.17 16.57 10.17
N SER A 266 -4.14 16.48 9.33
CA SER A 266 -4.16 16.88 7.91
C SER A 266 -4.28 15.70 6.95
N GLY A 267 -4.16 14.48 7.41
CA GLY A 267 -4.27 13.29 6.57
C GLY A 267 -4.31 11.99 7.35
N ALA A 268 -4.59 10.91 6.65
CA ALA A 268 -4.65 9.56 7.21
C ALA A 268 -3.82 8.57 6.37
N LYS A 269 -2.97 7.79 7.04
CA LYS A 269 -2.40 6.55 6.54
C LYS A 269 -3.35 5.41 6.96
N ILE A 270 -4.13 4.90 5.99
CA ILE A 270 -5.15 3.87 6.24
C ILE A 270 -4.59 2.54 5.76
N ASP A 271 -4.49 1.60 6.68
CA ASP A 271 -3.73 0.37 6.50
C ASP A 271 -4.60 -0.90 6.68
N PHE A 272 -4.09 -2.04 6.19
CA PHE A 272 -4.71 -3.35 6.34
C PHE A 272 -6.11 -3.48 5.74
N PHE A 273 -6.26 -3.12 4.46
CA PHE A 273 -7.48 -3.47 3.70
C PHE A 273 -7.61 -4.99 3.53
N GLU A 274 -6.50 -5.67 3.29
CA GLU A 274 -6.34 -7.12 3.22
C GLU A 274 -7.29 -7.85 2.24
N ARG A 275 -7.96 -7.12 1.36
CA ARG A 275 -8.98 -7.63 0.44
C ARG A 275 -9.02 -6.82 -0.85
N ASN A 276 -9.40 -7.48 -1.95
CA ASN A 276 -9.57 -6.89 -3.27
C ASN A 276 -10.95 -7.19 -3.88
N ASP A 277 -11.93 -7.59 -3.07
CA ASP A 277 -13.32 -7.74 -3.53
C ASP A 277 -14.04 -6.39 -3.66
N GLN A 278 -15.23 -6.39 -4.22
CA GLN A 278 -16.01 -5.18 -4.46
C GLN A 278 -16.15 -4.29 -3.22
N ILE A 279 -16.35 -4.87 -2.04
CA ILE A 279 -16.57 -4.11 -0.80
C ILE A 279 -15.29 -3.36 -0.39
N ALA A 280 -14.13 -4.03 -0.43
CA ALA A 280 -12.86 -3.38 -0.11
C ALA A 280 -12.49 -2.27 -1.11
N MET A 281 -12.78 -2.47 -2.39
CA MET A 281 -12.60 -1.43 -3.42
C MET A 281 -13.48 -0.20 -3.15
N ARG A 282 -14.70 -0.39 -2.64
CA ARG A 282 -15.57 0.73 -2.20
C ARG A 282 -14.98 1.51 -1.03
N TRP A 283 -14.36 0.84 -0.06
CA TRP A 283 -13.74 1.54 1.08
C TRP A 283 -12.68 2.54 0.63
N GLY A 284 -11.82 2.16 -0.30
CA GLY A 284 -10.80 3.08 -0.83
C GLY A 284 -11.41 4.35 -1.41
N LYS A 285 -12.48 4.20 -2.21
CA LYS A 285 -13.22 5.35 -2.75
C LYS A 285 -13.86 6.18 -1.64
N GLU A 286 -14.55 5.55 -0.70
CA GLU A 286 -15.25 6.22 0.39
C GLU A 286 -14.29 7.01 1.29
N PHE A 287 -13.15 6.41 1.66
CA PHE A 287 -12.13 7.12 2.44
C PHE A 287 -11.59 8.34 1.68
N ALA A 288 -11.26 8.18 0.40
CA ALA A 288 -10.76 9.29 -0.41
C ALA A 288 -11.76 10.46 -0.46
N GLU A 289 -13.03 10.16 -0.70
CA GLU A 289 -14.12 11.11 -0.79
C GLU A 289 -14.34 11.84 0.55
N ARG A 290 -14.47 11.10 1.66
CA ARG A 290 -14.70 11.67 3.00
C ARG A 290 -13.51 12.48 3.51
N LEU A 291 -12.29 12.03 3.24
CA LEU A 291 -11.08 12.80 3.58
C LEU A 291 -11.02 14.10 2.77
N ALA A 292 -11.35 14.06 1.47
CA ALA A 292 -11.37 15.25 0.63
C ALA A 292 -12.42 16.29 1.10
N GLU A 293 -13.60 15.87 1.59
CA GLU A 293 -14.60 16.75 2.19
C GLU A 293 -14.06 17.56 3.39
N LYS A 294 -12.99 17.07 4.03
CA LYS A 294 -12.30 17.73 5.14
C LYS A 294 -10.94 18.30 4.75
N GLN A 295 -10.61 18.35 3.47
CA GLN A 295 -9.31 18.78 2.97
C GLN A 295 -8.15 17.99 3.62
N MET A 296 -8.31 16.68 3.76
CA MET A 296 -7.33 15.76 4.31
C MET A 296 -6.77 14.86 3.22
N VAL A 297 -5.46 14.60 3.25
CA VAL A 297 -4.79 13.68 2.33
C VAL A 297 -4.93 12.23 2.80
N ALA A 298 -4.80 11.28 1.86
CA ALA A 298 -4.84 9.85 2.11
C ALA A 298 -3.57 9.17 1.63
N ILE A 299 -3.12 8.17 2.38
CA ILE A 299 -2.10 7.21 2.00
C ILE A 299 -2.68 5.84 2.33
N PHE A 300 -2.69 4.92 1.37
CA PHE A 300 -3.24 3.58 1.56
C PHE A 300 -2.14 2.54 1.66
N HIS A 301 -2.16 1.76 2.74
CA HIS A 301 -1.28 0.64 3.00
C HIS A 301 -2.08 -0.66 3.15
N GLY A 302 -1.42 -1.83 3.08
CA GLY A 302 -2.13 -3.10 3.08
C GLY A 302 -3.32 -3.08 2.12
N CYS A 303 -3.19 -2.45 0.97
CA CYS A 303 -4.27 -1.98 0.11
C CYS A 303 -4.27 -2.65 -1.27
N PRO A 304 -5.40 -2.61 -2.00
CA PRO A 304 -5.43 -2.97 -3.42
C PRO A 304 -4.43 -2.15 -4.24
N VAL A 305 -3.88 -2.77 -5.28
CA VAL A 305 -3.07 -2.05 -6.28
C VAL A 305 -3.91 -0.92 -6.88
N PRO A 306 -3.37 0.30 -7.05
CA PRO A 306 -4.13 1.42 -7.60
C PRO A 306 -4.63 1.14 -9.03
N THR A 307 -5.80 1.65 -9.33
CA THR A 307 -6.46 1.53 -10.63
C THR A 307 -6.91 2.90 -11.16
N GLY A 308 -6.20 3.96 -10.77
CA GLY A 308 -6.47 5.32 -11.22
C GLY A 308 -7.38 6.15 -10.30
N LEU A 309 -7.77 5.65 -9.13
CA LEU A 309 -8.61 6.39 -8.18
C LEU A 309 -7.97 7.73 -7.74
N HIS A 310 -6.65 7.82 -7.71
CA HIS A 310 -5.90 9.04 -7.42
C HIS A 310 -6.03 10.13 -8.49
N ARG A 311 -6.52 9.82 -9.70
CA ARG A 311 -6.96 10.83 -10.66
C ARG A 311 -8.30 11.43 -10.27
N THR A 312 -9.22 10.60 -9.83
CA THR A 312 -10.57 11.00 -9.43
C THR A 312 -10.58 11.76 -8.11
N TYR A 313 -9.72 11.32 -7.18
CA TYR A 313 -9.50 11.91 -5.86
C TYR A 313 -8.01 12.15 -5.63
N PRO A 314 -7.44 13.26 -6.13
CA PRO A 314 -6.01 13.54 -6.05
C PRO A 314 -5.49 13.82 -4.64
N ASN A 315 -6.34 13.82 -3.64
CA ASN A 315 -5.94 13.80 -2.24
C ASN A 315 -5.35 12.43 -1.80
N ILE A 316 -5.44 11.40 -2.63
CA ILE A 316 -4.70 10.15 -2.41
C ILE A 316 -3.28 10.37 -2.93
N LEU A 317 -2.32 10.48 -2.03
CA LEU A 317 -0.94 10.80 -2.37
C LEU A 317 -0.08 9.57 -2.62
N ASN A 318 -0.44 8.41 -2.03
CA ASN A 318 0.35 7.21 -2.24
C ASN A 318 -0.43 5.92 -1.92
N TYR A 319 0.08 4.80 -2.41
CA TYR A 319 -0.40 3.45 -2.16
C TYR A 319 0.78 2.53 -1.94
N GLU A 320 0.69 1.62 -0.99
CA GLU A 320 1.67 0.55 -0.87
C GLU A 320 1.49 -0.49 -2.01
N ALA A 321 0.84 -1.60 -1.75
CA ALA A 321 0.68 -2.72 -2.68
C ALA A 321 1.99 -3.07 -3.42
N VAL A 322 3.08 -3.10 -2.67
CA VAL A 322 4.45 -3.41 -3.07
C VAL A 322 5.19 -3.99 -1.87
N ARG A 323 6.20 -4.82 -2.12
CA ARG A 323 7.08 -5.22 -1.03
C ARG A 323 8.02 -4.07 -0.71
N GLY A 324 7.64 -3.24 0.27
CA GLY A 324 8.32 -2.03 0.67
C GLY A 324 9.58 -2.27 1.50
N ALA A 325 10.38 -1.23 1.69
CA ALA A 325 11.64 -1.31 2.42
C ALA A 325 11.48 -1.72 3.89
N GLU A 326 10.29 -1.56 4.48
CA GLU A 326 10.01 -2.07 5.82
C GLU A 326 10.22 -3.58 5.98
N CYS A 327 10.13 -4.36 4.87
CA CYS A 327 10.42 -5.79 4.89
C CYS A 327 11.87 -6.10 5.28
N ASN A 328 12.78 -5.13 5.22
CA ASN A 328 14.13 -5.24 5.77
C ASN A 328 14.15 -5.43 7.29
N PHE A 329 13.03 -5.21 7.99
CA PHE A 329 12.93 -5.53 9.41
C PHE A 329 13.09 -7.01 9.70
N TRP A 330 12.51 -7.86 8.86
CA TRP A 330 12.37 -9.30 9.14
C TRP A 330 12.96 -10.23 8.08
N GLU A 331 13.46 -9.71 6.95
CA GLU A 331 13.98 -10.57 5.88
C GLU A 331 15.04 -9.92 4.99
N LYS A 332 15.69 -10.76 4.14
CA LYS A 332 16.82 -10.40 3.26
C LYS A 332 16.44 -10.44 1.77
N THR A 333 15.21 -10.07 1.43
CA THR A 333 14.69 -10.30 0.07
C THR A 333 14.70 -9.06 -0.81
N LEU A 334 14.87 -7.86 -0.23
CA LEU A 334 14.90 -6.62 -0.97
C LEU A 334 16.30 -6.33 -1.51
N THR A 335 16.55 -6.82 -2.71
CA THR A 335 17.83 -6.66 -3.39
C THR A 335 17.79 -5.53 -4.41
N PRO A 336 18.96 -4.98 -4.82
CA PRO A 336 19.00 -4.01 -5.93
C PRO A 336 18.35 -4.51 -7.23
N GLU A 337 18.39 -5.84 -7.49
CA GLU A 337 17.69 -6.44 -8.63
C GLU A 337 16.16 -6.27 -8.52
N TYR A 338 15.59 -6.50 -7.34
CA TYR A 338 14.17 -6.25 -7.11
C TYR A 338 13.81 -4.78 -7.36
N HIS A 339 14.63 -3.85 -6.85
CA HIS A 339 14.42 -2.40 -7.00
C HIS A 339 14.40 -1.93 -8.46
N THR A 340 15.15 -2.59 -9.33
CA THR A 340 15.18 -2.26 -10.77
C THR A 340 14.10 -2.98 -11.57
N ARG A 341 13.42 -3.96 -11.01
CA ARG A 341 12.40 -4.76 -11.70
C ARG A 341 10.97 -4.28 -11.44
N PHE A 342 10.62 -4.05 -10.17
CA PHE A 342 9.22 -3.75 -9.83
C PHE A 342 8.68 -2.45 -10.46
N PRO A 343 9.48 -1.40 -10.76
CA PRO A 343 8.96 -0.20 -11.38
C PRO A 343 8.26 -0.45 -12.71
N PHE A 344 8.80 -1.34 -13.52
CA PHE A 344 8.25 -1.71 -14.84
C PHE A 344 6.96 -2.54 -14.75
N ILE A 345 6.53 -2.90 -13.57
CA ILE A 345 5.30 -3.67 -13.32
C ILE A 345 4.36 -2.84 -12.45
N ARG A 346 4.76 -2.55 -11.21
CA ARG A 346 3.90 -1.94 -10.20
C ARG A 346 3.59 -0.47 -10.48
N LEU A 347 4.59 0.33 -10.94
CA LEU A 347 4.37 1.76 -11.17
C LEU A 347 3.46 2.05 -12.37
N LEU A 348 3.21 1.08 -13.26
CA LEU A 348 2.21 1.20 -14.32
C LEU A 348 0.79 1.36 -13.79
N ALA A 349 0.53 0.90 -12.59
CA ALA A 349 -0.77 1.05 -11.92
C ALA A 349 -0.94 2.43 -11.24
N GLY A 350 0.15 3.09 -10.90
CA GLY A 350 0.18 4.38 -10.20
C GLY A 350 1.24 4.42 -9.08
N PRO A 351 1.24 5.47 -8.25
CA PRO A 351 2.28 5.70 -7.27
C PRO A 351 2.46 4.52 -6.30
N ALA A 352 3.69 4.33 -5.81
CA ALA A 352 4.04 3.25 -4.90
C ALA A 352 4.82 3.75 -3.70
N ASP A 353 4.28 3.53 -2.50
CA ASP A 353 4.94 3.84 -1.25
C ASP A 353 5.94 2.74 -0.88
N TYR A 354 7.09 2.76 -1.54
CA TYR A 354 8.18 1.82 -1.29
C TYR A 354 8.93 2.11 0.00
N THR A 355 8.90 3.34 0.50
CA THR A 355 9.64 3.82 1.68
C THR A 355 11.16 3.59 1.60
N PRO A 356 11.87 4.12 0.58
CA PRO A 356 13.30 3.87 0.42
C PRO A 356 14.15 4.55 1.51
N GLY A 357 15.38 4.05 1.69
CA GLY A 357 16.44 4.87 2.24
C GLY A 357 16.77 4.76 3.71
N SER A 358 17.33 3.64 4.20
CA SER A 358 17.96 3.64 5.53
C SER A 358 19.28 4.41 5.60
N MET A 359 19.93 4.70 4.48
CA MET A 359 21.29 5.25 4.33
C MET A 359 22.41 4.45 5.02
N ARG A 360 22.10 3.37 5.74
CA ARG A 360 23.03 2.34 6.21
C ARG A 360 23.14 1.26 5.14
N SER A 361 23.81 1.61 4.06
CA SER A 361 23.96 0.74 2.90
C SER A 361 25.10 -0.28 3.14
N VAL A 362 24.78 -1.55 2.94
CA VAL A 362 25.69 -2.67 3.15
C VAL A 362 25.63 -3.63 1.96
N THR A 363 26.63 -4.52 1.87
CA THR A 363 26.60 -5.64 0.92
C THR A 363 25.55 -6.68 1.33
N GLN A 364 25.17 -7.55 0.41
CA GLN A 364 24.21 -8.61 0.71
C GLN A 364 24.65 -9.53 1.86
N ASP A 365 25.94 -9.81 1.95
CA ASP A 365 26.53 -10.69 2.99
C ASP A 365 26.54 -10.01 4.36
N GLU A 366 26.66 -8.69 4.40
CA GLU A 366 26.67 -7.88 5.62
C GLU A 366 25.28 -7.52 6.11
N PHE A 367 24.26 -7.63 5.25
CA PHE A 367 22.90 -7.27 5.60
C PHE A 367 22.35 -8.14 6.74
N ARG A 368 21.72 -7.48 7.73
CA ARG A 368 21.07 -8.12 8.87
C ARG A 368 19.67 -7.50 9.06
N PRO A 369 18.62 -8.33 9.10
CA PRO A 369 17.26 -7.85 9.40
C PRO A 369 17.18 -7.30 10.84
N MET A 370 16.55 -6.15 11.01
CA MET A 370 16.52 -5.42 12.28
C MET A 370 15.87 -6.23 13.40
N ASP A 371 14.73 -6.86 13.14
CA ASP A 371 13.98 -7.61 14.16
C ASP A 371 14.63 -8.93 14.56
N ILE A 372 15.41 -9.54 13.65
CA ILE A 372 16.07 -10.79 13.89
C ILE A 372 17.38 -10.57 14.65
N ASP A 373 18.18 -9.62 14.20
CA ASP A 373 19.56 -9.42 14.68
C ASP A 373 19.68 -8.20 15.61
N ASN A 374 18.57 -7.54 15.95
CA ASN A 374 18.50 -6.32 16.78
C ASN A 374 19.49 -5.22 16.32
N THR A 375 19.57 -5.02 15.01
CA THR A 375 20.46 -4.04 14.38
C THR A 375 19.70 -2.77 13.99
N PRO A 376 20.37 -1.62 13.78
CA PRO A 376 19.75 -0.49 13.11
C PRO A 376 19.29 -0.85 11.69
N PRO A 377 18.27 -0.16 11.14
CA PRO A 377 17.80 -0.39 9.78
C PRO A 377 18.94 -0.31 8.76
N MET A 378 18.94 -1.23 7.82
CA MET A 378 19.94 -1.34 6.74
C MET A 378 19.24 -1.51 5.40
N SER A 379 19.93 -1.14 4.32
CA SER A 379 19.54 -1.48 2.95
C SER A 379 20.69 -2.10 2.18
N MET A 380 20.37 -2.98 1.24
CA MET A 380 21.39 -3.61 0.36
C MET A 380 21.70 -2.68 -0.81
N GLY A 381 22.99 -2.45 -1.05
CA GLY A 381 23.46 -1.65 -2.18
C GLY A 381 24.24 -0.42 -1.76
N THR A 382 23.96 0.73 -2.38
CA THR A 382 24.69 1.98 -2.12
C THR A 382 23.72 3.10 -1.74
N ARG A 383 24.22 4.13 -1.05
CA ARG A 383 23.43 5.34 -0.76
C ARG A 383 22.95 6.04 -2.03
N SER A 384 23.74 6.00 -3.10
CA SER A 384 23.30 6.55 -4.39
C SER A 384 22.13 5.78 -4.98
N HIS A 385 22.10 4.45 -4.81
CA HIS A 385 20.97 3.61 -5.20
C HIS A 385 19.72 3.99 -4.39
N GLU A 386 19.82 4.09 -3.06
CA GLU A 386 18.70 4.51 -2.20
C GLU A 386 18.16 5.90 -2.58
N LEU A 387 19.06 6.87 -2.83
CA LEU A 387 18.65 8.20 -3.27
C LEU A 387 17.98 8.20 -4.65
N SER A 388 18.43 7.33 -5.57
CA SER A 388 17.83 7.24 -6.90
C SER A 388 16.38 6.77 -6.88
N MET A 389 15.99 5.96 -5.89
CA MET A 389 14.61 5.50 -5.75
C MET A 389 13.63 6.65 -5.43
N PHE A 390 14.08 7.69 -4.71
CA PHE A 390 13.27 8.91 -4.51
C PHE A 390 13.05 9.72 -5.80
N VAL A 391 13.89 9.52 -6.82
CA VAL A 391 13.79 10.23 -8.10
C VAL A 391 13.00 9.40 -9.13
N ILE A 392 13.20 8.08 -9.12
CA ILE A 392 12.66 7.19 -10.16
C ILE A 392 11.25 6.70 -9.82
N TYR A 393 10.97 6.45 -8.53
CA TYR A 393 9.67 5.92 -8.14
C TYR A 393 8.63 7.02 -8.11
N ASP A 394 7.51 6.78 -8.76
CA ASP A 394 6.34 7.66 -8.68
C ASP A 394 5.76 7.55 -7.26
N GLN A 395 5.90 8.61 -6.49
CA GLN A 395 5.42 8.73 -5.12
C GLN A 395 5.17 10.20 -4.80
N TRP A 396 3.92 10.55 -4.59
CA TRP A 396 3.52 11.93 -4.29
C TRP A 396 3.64 12.27 -2.80
N MET A 397 3.80 11.27 -1.98
CA MET A 397 4.26 11.37 -0.59
C MET A 397 5.45 10.45 -0.43
N ALA A 398 6.62 11.01 -0.04
CA ALA A 398 7.84 10.24 0.20
C ALA A 398 8.16 10.22 1.68
N TYR A 399 8.29 9.04 2.26
CA TYR A 399 8.70 8.88 3.65
C TYR A 399 10.22 9.01 3.79
N LEU A 400 10.62 9.76 4.82
CA LEU A 400 12.02 9.95 5.20
C LEU A 400 12.21 9.49 6.65
N CYS A 401 13.27 8.72 6.88
CA CYS A 401 13.58 8.10 8.16
C CYS A 401 14.94 8.62 8.71
#